data_e4aeea3a71053634207ad5214a60ef19
#
_entry.id   e4aeea3a71053634207ad5214a60ef19
#
_cell.length_a   1.000
_cell.length_b   1.000
_cell.length_c   1.000
_cell.angle_alpha   90.00
_cell.angle_beta   90.00
_cell.angle_gamma   90.00
#
_symmetry.space_group_name_H-M   'P 1'
#
loop_
_entity.id
_entity.type
_entity.pdbx_description
1 polymer ?
#
loop_
_entity_poly.entity_id
_entity_poly.type
_entity_poly.pdbx_seq_one_letter_code
_entity_poly.pdbx_strand_id
1 'polypeptide(L)'
;YLTDRRRELSKWPIGNSSLEAGEFLTLFTTEKGAGDDGESNAKYGLKAKGDYLALVDSLGRVIQDFGKDYPKQKKDISYGLSSSWQPGEPLLRHSVFLERPTPGKPNSGALLGEVKSVTLSHKRGFYDGGFKLTLKTKTEGATIRYTVDGSVPSSTHGTVCSGPIDLSKTTVLRVAGFMKGYRSSSVKSHTYVFPNDVIRQ
;
A
#
# COMPACT_ATOMS: atom_id res chain seq x y z
N TYR A 1 9.61 -15.55 21.98
CA TYR A 1 10.15 -14.19 21.88
C TYR A 1 9.88 -13.59 20.52
N LEU A 2 9.75 -12.27 20.45
CA LEU A 2 9.76 -11.49 19.22
C LEU A 2 11.03 -10.62 19.19
N THR A 3 11.71 -10.55 18.05
CA THR A 3 12.94 -9.75 17.94
C THR A 3 13.05 -9.08 16.56
N ASP A 4 13.58 -7.85 16.55
CA ASP A 4 14.03 -7.10 15.38
C ASP A 4 15.57 -7.16 15.21
N ARG A 5 16.27 -8.01 15.99
CA ARG A 5 17.73 -8.09 16.03
C ARG A 5 18.24 -9.52 15.95
N ARG A 6 19.02 -9.83 14.92
CA ARG A 6 19.63 -11.16 14.70
C ARG A 6 20.56 -11.63 15.82
N ARG A 7 21.17 -10.69 16.56
CA ARG A 7 22.15 -10.99 17.63
C ARG A 7 21.51 -10.99 19.02
N GLU A 8 20.21 -10.71 19.13
CA GLU A 8 19.48 -10.63 20.39
C GLU A 8 18.12 -11.34 20.23
N LEU A 9 18.16 -12.67 20.15
CA LEU A 9 16.99 -13.48 19.80
C LEU A 9 15.91 -13.49 20.91
N SER A 10 16.28 -13.27 22.17
CA SER A 10 15.36 -13.18 23.33
C SER A 10 14.94 -11.75 23.69
N LYS A 11 14.96 -10.83 22.74
CA LYS A 11 14.81 -9.40 23.00
C LYS A 11 13.49 -9.03 23.69
N TRP A 12 12.37 -9.63 23.28
CA TRP A 12 11.08 -9.35 23.89
C TRP A 12 10.26 -10.63 24.09
N PRO A 13 9.95 -10.99 25.34
CA PRO A 13 9.08 -12.14 25.62
C PRO A 13 7.62 -11.78 25.29
N ILE A 14 6.93 -12.67 24.58
CA ILE A 14 5.51 -12.49 24.21
C ILE A 14 4.57 -12.69 25.43
N GLY A 15 5.10 -13.12 26.56
CA GLY A 15 4.30 -13.42 27.74
C GLY A 15 3.69 -14.83 27.70
N ASN A 16 2.75 -15.10 28.62
CA ASN A 16 2.14 -16.43 28.81
C ASN A 16 0.83 -16.58 28.01
N SER A 17 0.75 -16.04 26.81
CA SER A 17 -0.43 -16.22 25.95
C SER A 17 -0.38 -17.59 25.27
N SER A 18 -1.44 -18.39 25.44
CA SER A 18 -1.68 -19.59 24.61
C SER A 18 -2.58 -19.21 23.44
N LEU A 19 -2.32 -19.80 22.28
CA LEU A 19 -3.14 -19.66 21.08
C LEU A 19 -3.63 -21.04 20.65
N GLU A 20 -4.93 -21.16 20.51
CA GLU A 20 -5.53 -22.34 19.88
C GLU A 20 -5.32 -22.31 18.35
N ALA A 21 -5.46 -23.47 17.73
CA ALA A 21 -5.29 -23.56 16.27
C ALA A 21 -6.31 -22.65 15.54
N GLY A 22 -5.82 -21.74 14.71
CA GLY A 22 -6.63 -20.77 13.97
C GLY A 22 -6.86 -19.44 14.69
N GLU A 23 -6.39 -19.28 15.94
CA GLU A 23 -6.46 -18.00 16.64
C GLU A 23 -5.34 -17.03 16.22
N PHE A 24 -5.53 -15.77 16.55
CA PHE A 24 -4.61 -14.68 16.23
C PHE A 24 -4.29 -13.87 17.47
N LEU A 25 -3.01 -13.60 17.69
CA LEU A 25 -2.53 -12.65 18.68
C LEU A 25 -2.07 -11.37 17.98
N THR A 26 -2.66 -10.24 18.33
CA THR A 26 -2.21 -8.93 17.85
C THR A 26 -1.20 -8.36 18.82
N LEU A 27 0.01 -8.09 18.33
CA LEU A 27 1.10 -7.50 19.09
C LEU A 27 1.40 -6.09 18.56
N PHE A 28 1.45 -5.12 19.43
CA PHE A 28 1.83 -3.75 19.06
C PHE A 28 3.32 -3.52 19.32
N THR A 29 3.97 -2.80 18.43
CA THR A 29 5.37 -2.39 18.59
C THR A 29 5.43 -0.87 18.66
N THR A 30 5.94 -0.31 19.75
CA THR A 30 6.03 1.14 19.94
C THR A 30 7.26 1.52 20.75
N GLU A 31 8.00 2.53 20.30
CA GLU A 31 9.18 3.04 21.01
C GLU A 31 8.81 3.70 22.37
N LYS A 32 7.58 4.14 22.53
CA LYS A 32 7.12 4.85 23.75
C LYS A 32 6.65 3.92 24.88
N GLY A 33 6.70 2.59 24.68
CA GLY A 33 6.17 1.62 25.65
C GLY A 33 4.62 1.56 25.63
N ALA A 34 4.07 0.58 26.33
CA ALA A 34 2.64 0.37 26.45
C ALA A 34 1.94 1.59 27.08
N GLY A 35 0.80 1.97 26.53
CA GLY A 35 -0.24 2.60 27.32
C GLY A 35 -0.72 1.63 28.42
N ASP A 36 -1.36 2.14 29.45
CA ASP A 36 -1.80 1.46 30.69
C ASP A 36 -2.86 0.36 30.50
N ASP A 37 -3.16 -0.07 29.30
CA ASP A 37 -4.32 -0.87 28.90
C ASP A 37 -4.07 -2.37 28.77
N GLY A 38 -2.93 -2.87 29.28
CA GLY A 38 -2.68 -4.33 29.40
C GLY A 38 -2.46 -5.05 28.07
N GLU A 39 -2.38 -4.35 26.95
CA GLU A 39 -2.09 -4.91 25.65
C GLU A 39 -0.61 -5.31 25.51
N SER A 40 -0.37 -6.40 24.79
CA SER A 40 0.97 -6.95 24.54
C SER A 40 1.80 -6.03 23.64
N ASN A 41 2.48 -5.05 24.24
CA ASN A 41 3.27 -4.04 23.53
C ASN A 41 4.77 -4.30 23.62
N ALA A 42 5.41 -4.60 22.51
CA ALA A 42 6.86 -4.66 22.42
C ALA A 42 7.47 -3.25 22.48
N LYS A 43 8.44 -3.05 23.37
CA LYS A 43 9.10 -1.73 23.58
C LYS A 43 10.13 -1.40 22.49
N TYR A 44 9.77 -1.58 21.22
CA TYR A 44 10.57 -1.15 20.06
C TYR A 44 9.67 -0.91 18.86
N GLY A 45 10.07 -0.01 17.98
CA GLY A 45 9.35 0.30 16.74
C GLY A 45 9.89 -0.51 15.57
N LEU A 46 9.00 -1.00 14.70
CA LEU A 46 9.38 -1.58 13.41
C LEU A 46 9.71 -0.46 12.41
N LYS A 47 10.84 -0.57 11.73
CA LYS A 47 11.28 0.48 10.79
C LYS A 47 10.51 0.42 9.47
N ALA A 48 9.93 1.54 9.07
CA ALA A 48 9.21 1.63 7.79
C ALA A 48 10.08 1.35 6.55
N LYS A 49 11.42 1.45 6.67
CA LYS A 49 12.36 1.15 5.57
C LYS A 49 12.59 -0.34 5.35
N GLY A 50 12.12 -1.18 6.25
CA GLY A 50 12.43 -2.60 6.34
C GLY A 50 13.50 -2.87 7.38
N ASP A 51 13.41 -4.03 8.01
CA ASP A 51 14.34 -4.52 9.02
C ASP A 51 14.15 -6.02 9.25
N TYR A 52 14.94 -6.60 10.13
CA TYR A 52 14.74 -7.96 10.59
C TYR A 52 13.51 -8.05 11.51
N LEU A 53 12.80 -9.15 11.43
CA LEU A 53 11.74 -9.52 12.37
C LEU A 53 11.66 -11.04 12.44
N ALA A 54 11.75 -11.60 13.65
CA ALA A 54 11.66 -13.03 13.87
C ALA A 54 10.85 -13.39 15.10
N LEU A 55 10.14 -14.51 15.01
CA LEU A 55 9.54 -15.25 16.11
C LEU A 55 10.53 -16.34 16.55
N VAL A 56 10.81 -16.42 17.84
CA VAL A 56 11.83 -17.28 18.43
C VAL A 56 11.22 -18.10 19.58
N ASP A 57 11.52 -19.38 19.66
CA ASP A 57 11.06 -20.25 20.75
C ASP A 57 11.83 -20.04 22.06
N SER A 58 11.44 -20.77 23.11
CA SER A 58 12.08 -20.71 24.44
C SER A 58 13.52 -21.26 24.45
N LEU A 59 13.90 -22.03 23.41
CA LEU A 59 15.25 -22.60 23.26
C LEU A 59 16.16 -21.71 22.41
N GLY A 60 15.70 -20.53 21.99
CA GLY A 60 16.44 -19.59 21.15
C GLY A 60 16.48 -19.96 19.67
N ARG A 61 15.61 -20.86 19.19
CA ARG A 61 15.52 -21.22 17.78
C ARG A 61 14.55 -20.33 17.07
N VAL A 62 14.94 -19.79 15.91
CA VAL A 62 14.06 -19.01 15.06
C VAL A 62 13.00 -19.94 14.47
N ILE A 63 11.73 -19.72 14.84
CA ILE A 63 10.57 -20.45 14.32
C ILE A 63 10.16 -19.87 12.97
N GLN A 64 10.17 -18.53 12.87
CA GLN A 64 9.70 -17.82 11.71
C GLN A 64 10.44 -16.49 11.56
N ASP A 65 10.86 -16.14 10.35
CA ASP A 65 11.36 -14.81 10.02
C ASP A 65 11.02 -14.43 8.57
N PHE A 66 11.25 -13.16 8.23
CA PHE A 66 11.11 -12.67 6.86
C PHE A 66 12.44 -12.72 6.07
N GLY A 67 13.36 -13.60 6.44
CA GLY A 67 14.69 -13.73 5.83
C GLY A 67 15.61 -12.59 6.25
N LYS A 68 16.28 -11.96 5.26
CA LYS A 68 17.22 -10.88 5.61
C LYS A 68 16.52 -9.73 6.30
N ASP A 69 15.50 -9.17 5.65
CA ASP A 69 14.69 -8.07 6.17
C ASP A 69 13.29 -8.13 5.54
N TYR A 70 12.26 -7.70 6.27
CA TYR A 70 10.98 -7.42 5.63
C TYR A 70 11.12 -6.17 4.74
N PRO A 71 10.36 -6.05 3.62
CA PRO A 71 10.53 -4.96 2.68
C PRO A 71 10.06 -3.61 3.24
N LYS A 72 10.45 -2.53 2.58
CA LYS A 72 9.95 -1.18 2.88
C LYS A 72 8.43 -1.17 2.97
N GLN A 73 7.92 -0.74 4.11
CA GLN A 73 6.49 -0.67 4.38
C GLN A 73 5.84 0.54 3.70
N LYS A 74 4.58 0.44 3.37
CA LYS A 74 3.77 1.48 2.74
C LYS A 74 2.54 1.76 3.60
N LYS A 75 2.11 3.02 3.60
CA LYS A 75 0.92 3.43 4.35
C LYS A 75 -0.33 2.66 3.87
N ASP A 76 -1.18 2.26 4.82
CA ASP A 76 -2.49 1.63 4.62
C ASP A 76 -2.47 0.28 3.88
N ILE A 77 -1.31 -0.38 3.81
CA ILE A 77 -1.17 -1.77 3.35
C ILE A 77 -0.31 -2.57 4.33
N SER A 78 -0.58 -3.85 4.47
CA SER A 78 0.18 -4.76 5.31
C SER A 78 1.10 -5.66 4.49
N TYR A 79 2.06 -6.29 5.16
CA TYR A 79 2.94 -7.30 4.56
C TYR A 79 2.92 -8.54 5.44
N GLY A 80 2.72 -9.69 4.85
CA GLY A 80 2.60 -10.96 5.57
C GLY A 80 2.37 -12.14 4.64
N LEU A 81 2.07 -13.29 5.21
CA LEU A 81 1.80 -14.50 4.45
C LEU A 81 0.52 -14.37 3.63
N SER A 82 0.55 -14.85 2.40
CA SER A 82 -0.66 -14.99 1.58
C SER A 82 -1.56 -16.09 2.13
N SER A 83 -2.85 -16.03 1.82
CA SER A 83 -3.83 -17.07 2.19
C SER A 83 -3.55 -18.42 1.50
N SER A 84 -2.65 -18.48 0.54
CA SER A 84 -2.25 -19.73 -0.14
C SER A 84 -1.09 -20.46 0.53
N TRP A 85 -0.48 -19.87 1.57
CA TRP A 85 0.60 -20.54 2.30
C TRP A 85 0.10 -21.78 3.06
N GLN A 86 0.90 -22.85 3.02
CA GLN A 86 0.63 -24.07 3.78
C GLN A 86 1.76 -24.35 4.78
N PRO A 87 1.47 -24.97 5.95
CA PRO A 87 2.49 -25.34 6.91
C PRO A 87 3.62 -26.17 6.29
N GLY A 88 4.86 -25.78 6.59
CA GLY A 88 6.06 -26.41 6.04
C GLY A 88 6.64 -25.76 4.77
N GLU A 89 5.90 -24.85 4.14
CA GLU A 89 6.42 -24.09 2.99
C GLU A 89 7.29 -22.91 3.44
N PRO A 90 8.32 -22.53 2.64
CA PRO A 90 9.18 -21.37 2.95
C PRO A 90 8.38 -20.07 2.99
N LEU A 91 8.41 -19.37 4.12
CA LEU A 91 7.61 -18.16 4.36
C LEU A 91 7.88 -17.03 3.35
N LEU A 92 9.15 -16.83 2.99
CA LEU A 92 9.54 -15.76 2.06
C LEU A 92 8.88 -15.84 0.69
N ARG A 93 8.62 -17.07 0.21
CA ARG A 93 7.98 -17.27 -1.10
C ARG A 93 6.50 -16.89 -1.10
N HIS A 94 5.89 -16.90 0.08
CA HIS A 94 4.47 -16.66 0.26
C HIS A 94 4.17 -15.31 0.95
N SER A 95 5.21 -14.54 1.30
CA SER A 95 5.04 -13.22 1.90
C SER A 95 4.77 -12.18 0.81
N VAL A 96 3.66 -11.48 0.94
CA VAL A 96 3.14 -10.51 -0.04
C VAL A 96 2.65 -9.24 0.63
N PHE A 97 2.54 -8.17 -0.13
CA PHE A 97 1.75 -7.02 0.30
C PHE A 97 0.26 -7.35 0.19
N LEU A 98 -0.52 -6.89 1.16
CA LEU A 98 -1.95 -7.12 1.26
C LEU A 98 -2.67 -5.77 1.16
N GLU A 99 -3.74 -5.73 0.39
CA GLU A 99 -4.48 -4.49 0.09
C GLU A 99 -5.00 -3.79 1.35
N ARG A 100 -5.36 -4.59 2.37
CA ARG A 100 -5.89 -4.09 3.65
C ARG A 100 -5.30 -4.87 4.81
N PRO A 101 -4.97 -4.20 5.92
CA PRO A 101 -4.66 -4.90 7.18
C PRO A 101 -5.88 -5.69 7.67
N THR A 102 -5.62 -6.89 8.18
CA THR A 102 -6.66 -7.80 8.73
C THR A 102 -6.29 -8.26 10.15
N PRO A 103 -6.12 -7.35 11.14
CA PRO A 103 -5.75 -7.75 12.50
C PRO A 103 -6.80 -8.69 13.08
N GLY A 104 -6.35 -9.76 13.75
CA GLY A 104 -7.22 -10.78 14.34
C GLY A 104 -7.99 -11.66 13.34
N LYS A 105 -7.61 -11.64 12.04
CA LYS A 105 -8.29 -12.40 10.97
C LYS A 105 -7.27 -12.95 9.97
N PRO A 106 -7.63 -14.00 9.20
CA PRO A 106 -6.79 -14.48 8.11
C PRO A 106 -6.46 -13.39 7.09
N ASN A 107 -5.25 -13.41 6.58
CA ASN A 107 -4.81 -12.51 5.53
C ASN A 107 -5.62 -12.68 4.24
N SER A 108 -5.94 -11.57 3.57
CA SER A 108 -6.66 -11.56 2.29
C SER A 108 -6.20 -10.40 1.41
N GLY A 109 -6.55 -10.43 0.11
CA GLY A 109 -6.25 -9.32 -0.81
C GLY A 109 -4.77 -9.20 -1.17
N ALA A 110 -4.11 -10.32 -1.47
CA ALA A 110 -2.73 -10.31 -1.96
C ALA A 110 -2.55 -9.41 -3.19
N LEU A 111 -1.56 -8.52 -3.15
CA LEU A 111 -1.24 -7.59 -4.23
C LEU A 111 -0.13 -8.16 -5.11
N LEU A 112 -0.39 -8.29 -6.40
CA LEU A 112 0.58 -8.69 -7.42
C LEU A 112 1.61 -7.58 -7.71
N GLY A 113 1.28 -6.34 -7.38
CA GLY A 113 2.14 -5.19 -7.61
C GLY A 113 1.44 -3.85 -7.40
N GLU A 114 2.01 -2.80 -7.99
CA GLU A 114 1.46 -1.45 -7.97
C GLU A 114 1.42 -0.87 -9.39
N VAL A 115 0.31 -0.30 -9.77
CA VAL A 115 0.17 0.41 -11.05
C VAL A 115 1.08 1.64 -11.04
N LYS A 116 1.93 1.74 -12.04
CA LYS A 116 2.85 2.87 -12.18
C LYS A 116 2.08 4.17 -12.39
N SER A 117 2.62 5.24 -11.84
CA SER A 117 2.02 6.58 -11.90
C SER A 117 1.66 6.98 -13.33
N VAL A 118 0.47 7.54 -13.51
CA VAL A 118 0.01 8.05 -14.81
C VAL A 118 0.84 9.28 -15.20
N THR A 119 1.30 9.31 -16.45
CA THR A 119 1.95 10.46 -17.05
C THR A 119 0.97 11.20 -17.95
N LEU A 120 1.06 12.52 -17.98
CA LEU A 120 0.21 13.41 -18.74
C LEU A 120 1.10 14.14 -19.77
N SER A 121 0.64 14.26 -21.02
CA SER A 121 1.39 14.92 -22.10
C SER A 121 1.58 16.42 -21.87
N HIS A 122 0.69 17.07 -21.15
CA HIS A 122 0.75 18.49 -20.84
C HIS A 122 0.87 18.71 -19.33
N LYS A 123 1.64 19.69 -18.90
CA LYS A 123 1.76 20.11 -17.51
C LYS A 123 0.52 20.93 -17.13
N ARG A 124 0.22 21.01 -15.83
CA ARG A 124 -0.76 21.97 -15.31
C ARG A 124 -0.32 23.39 -15.60
N GLY A 125 -1.24 24.32 -15.85
CA GLY A 125 -0.91 25.70 -16.14
C GLY A 125 -1.98 26.42 -16.98
N PHE A 126 -1.58 27.56 -17.57
CA PHE A 126 -2.40 28.40 -18.42
C PHE A 126 -2.19 28.04 -19.87
N TYR A 127 -3.26 28.08 -20.67
CA TYR A 127 -3.28 27.72 -22.09
C TYR A 127 -4.17 28.68 -22.86
N ASP A 128 -3.66 29.22 -23.96
CA ASP A 128 -4.39 30.19 -24.78
C ASP A 128 -5.34 29.52 -25.77
N GLY A 129 -5.15 28.24 -26.06
CA GLY A 129 -5.98 27.46 -26.97
C GLY A 129 -6.15 26.00 -26.53
N GLY A 130 -7.21 25.36 -27.02
CA GLY A 130 -7.52 23.97 -26.73
C GLY A 130 -6.43 23.00 -27.25
N PHE A 131 -6.28 21.86 -26.56
CA PHE A 131 -5.31 20.82 -26.91
C PHE A 131 -5.83 19.42 -26.60
N LYS A 132 -5.19 18.41 -27.17
CA LYS A 132 -5.44 16.98 -26.87
C LYS A 132 -4.50 16.49 -25.79
N LEU A 133 -5.03 16.16 -24.62
CA LEU A 133 -4.30 15.60 -23.51
C LEU A 133 -4.21 14.07 -23.63
N THR A 134 -3.01 13.53 -23.64
CA THR A 134 -2.76 12.09 -23.61
C THR A 134 -2.35 11.62 -22.20
N LEU A 135 -2.97 10.54 -21.74
CA LEU A 135 -2.66 9.89 -20.48
C LEU A 135 -2.00 8.54 -20.73
N LYS A 136 -0.91 8.23 -20.05
CA LYS A 136 -0.20 6.94 -20.20
C LYS A 136 0.26 6.41 -18.85
N THR A 137 0.32 5.10 -18.69
CA THR A 137 1.02 4.42 -17.59
C THR A 137 1.96 3.37 -18.14
N LYS A 138 3.03 3.06 -17.41
CA LYS A 138 3.98 1.99 -17.77
C LYS A 138 3.50 0.59 -17.36
N THR A 139 2.36 0.48 -16.68
CA THR A 139 1.77 -0.81 -16.31
C THR A 139 0.87 -1.27 -17.44
N GLU A 140 1.31 -2.28 -18.18
CA GLU A 140 0.54 -2.89 -19.25
C GLU A 140 -0.75 -3.51 -18.70
N GLY A 141 -1.85 -3.39 -19.44
CA GLY A 141 -3.17 -3.88 -19.02
C GLY A 141 -3.88 -3.04 -17.95
N ALA A 142 -3.25 -1.98 -17.42
CA ALA A 142 -3.90 -1.10 -16.46
C ALA A 142 -4.91 -0.16 -17.15
N THR A 143 -6.08 -0.02 -16.52
CA THR A 143 -7.11 0.94 -16.92
C THR A 143 -6.82 2.30 -16.29
N ILE A 144 -6.73 3.36 -17.10
CA ILE A 144 -6.64 4.73 -16.60
C ILE A 144 -8.05 5.30 -16.49
N ARG A 145 -8.39 5.88 -15.32
CA ARG A 145 -9.63 6.63 -15.13
C ARG A 145 -9.35 8.06 -14.69
N TYR A 146 -10.19 8.98 -15.13
CA TYR A 146 -10.10 10.38 -14.76
C TYR A 146 -11.47 10.96 -14.42
N THR A 147 -11.45 12.07 -13.66
CA THR A 147 -12.60 12.90 -13.33
C THR A 147 -12.28 14.36 -13.66
N VAL A 148 -13.32 15.15 -13.93
CA VAL A 148 -13.20 16.60 -14.20
C VAL A 148 -14.07 17.45 -13.28
N ASP A 149 -14.75 16.81 -12.32
CA ASP A 149 -15.64 17.39 -11.33
C ASP A 149 -14.96 17.54 -9.95
N GLY A 150 -13.66 17.27 -9.84
CA GLY A 150 -12.91 17.31 -8.58
C GLY A 150 -13.04 16.04 -7.72
N SER A 151 -13.90 15.07 -8.08
CA SER A 151 -14.01 13.81 -7.36
C SER A 151 -12.74 12.94 -7.51
N VAL A 152 -12.55 11.96 -6.60
CA VAL A 152 -11.41 11.03 -6.67
C VAL A 152 -11.76 9.88 -7.60
N PRO A 153 -11.01 9.63 -8.69
CA PRO A 153 -11.23 8.44 -9.51
C PRO A 153 -10.94 7.16 -8.71
N SER A 154 -11.75 6.12 -8.92
CA SER A 154 -11.58 4.79 -8.33
C SER A 154 -11.65 3.69 -9.41
N SER A 155 -11.52 2.43 -9.02
CA SER A 155 -11.68 1.30 -9.95
C SER A 155 -13.07 1.24 -10.61
N THR A 156 -14.08 1.87 -9.99
CA THR A 156 -15.47 1.90 -10.46
C THR A 156 -16.00 3.30 -10.78
N HIS A 157 -15.28 4.35 -10.38
CA HIS A 157 -15.69 5.74 -10.54
C HIS A 157 -14.74 6.54 -11.43
N GLY A 158 -15.29 7.43 -12.25
CA GLY A 158 -14.59 8.24 -13.22
C GLY A 158 -14.67 7.66 -14.64
N THR A 159 -14.35 8.49 -15.63
CA THR A 159 -14.35 8.14 -17.04
C THR A 159 -13.13 7.28 -17.38
N VAL A 160 -13.32 6.19 -18.11
CA VAL A 160 -12.23 5.38 -18.66
C VAL A 160 -11.56 6.15 -19.79
N CYS A 161 -10.23 6.29 -19.70
CA CYS A 161 -9.45 6.92 -20.74
C CYS A 161 -9.22 5.93 -21.92
N SER A 162 -9.99 6.05 -22.97
CA SER A 162 -9.86 5.25 -24.19
C SER A 162 -9.04 5.91 -25.30
N GLY A 163 -8.66 7.19 -25.11
CA GLY A 163 -7.91 7.96 -26.09
C GLY A 163 -7.55 9.35 -25.56
N PRO A 164 -7.04 10.24 -26.44
CA PRO A 164 -6.75 11.63 -26.06
C PRO A 164 -8.03 12.37 -25.64
N ILE A 165 -7.90 13.22 -24.62
CA ILE A 165 -8.98 14.03 -24.05
C ILE A 165 -8.87 15.44 -24.65
N ASP A 166 -9.94 15.93 -25.27
CA ASP A 166 -10.00 17.30 -25.76
C ASP A 166 -10.24 18.28 -24.58
N LEU A 167 -9.32 19.18 -24.34
CA LEU A 167 -9.42 20.21 -23.33
C LEU A 167 -9.40 21.58 -24.01
N SER A 168 -10.50 22.34 -23.86
CA SER A 168 -10.66 23.70 -24.39
C SER A 168 -11.28 24.65 -23.39
N LYS A 169 -11.60 24.16 -22.17
CA LYS A 169 -12.18 24.92 -21.07
C LYS A 169 -11.40 24.69 -19.79
N THR A 170 -11.44 25.64 -18.87
CA THR A 170 -10.84 25.53 -17.56
C THR A 170 -11.31 24.27 -16.87
N THR A 171 -10.35 23.37 -16.57
CA THR A 171 -10.63 21.99 -16.11
C THR A 171 -9.70 21.60 -14.99
N VAL A 172 -10.28 21.05 -13.90
CA VAL A 172 -9.55 20.34 -12.85
C VAL A 172 -9.65 18.85 -13.15
N LEU A 173 -8.57 18.29 -13.66
CA LEU A 173 -8.49 16.86 -13.98
C LEU A 173 -7.81 16.10 -12.86
N ARG A 174 -8.47 15.03 -12.39
CA ARG A 174 -7.85 14.05 -11.48
C ARG A 174 -7.77 12.70 -12.18
N VAL A 175 -6.63 12.01 -12.03
CA VAL A 175 -6.37 10.79 -12.79
C VAL A 175 -5.61 9.78 -11.96
N ALA A 176 -5.97 8.49 -12.11
CA ALA A 176 -5.24 7.35 -11.57
C ALA A 176 -5.35 6.13 -12.47
N GLY A 177 -4.42 5.19 -12.30
CA GLY A 177 -4.41 3.90 -12.98
C GLY A 177 -4.87 2.79 -12.05
N PHE A 178 -5.62 1.83 -12.57
CA PHE A 178 -6.23 0.72 -11.84
C PHE A 178 -6.00 -0.60 -12.58
N MET A 179 -5.75 -1.67 -11.82
CA MET A 179 -5.63 -3.02 -12.35
C MET A 179 -6.04 -4.02 -11.25
N LYS A 180 -6.82 -5.04 -11.61
CA LYS A 180 -7.26 -6.06 -10.65
C LYS A 180 -6.05 -6.78 -10.02
N GLY A 181 -6.06 -6.93 -8.70
CA GLY A 181 -4.95 -7.53 -7.96
C GLY A 181 -3.71 -6.63 -7.81
N TYR A 182 -3.77 -5.38 -8.25
CA TYR A 182 -2.70 -4.39 -8.07
C TYR A 182 -3.19 -3.23 -7.21
N ARG A 183 -2.28 -2.67 -6.44
CA ARG A 183 -2.52 -1.37 -5.82
C ARG A 183 -2.67 -0.32 -6.91
N SER A 184 -3.69 0.53 -6.82
CA SER A 184 -3.86 1.65 -7.75
C SER A 184 -2.67 2.61 -7.70
N SER A 185 -2.42 3.31 -8.78
CA SER A 185 -1.44 4.40 -8.77
C SER A 185 -1.90 5.52 -7.84
N SER A 186 -0.96 6.37 -7.41
CA SER A 186 -1.32 7.63 -6.77
C SER A 186 -2.19 8.48 -7.69
N VAL A 187 -3.19 9.17 -7.11
CA VAL A 187 -4.03 10.13 -7.85
C VAL A 187 -3.20 11.37 -8.15
N LYS A 188 -3.17 11.79 -9.41
CA LYS A 188 -2.63 13.09 -9.82
C LYS A 188 -3.75 14.08 -10.07
N SER A 189 -3.54 15.34 -9.65
CA SER A 189 -4.45 16.45 -9.91
C SER A 189 -3.73 17.51 -10.73
N HIS A 190 -4.29 17.86 -11.87
CA HIS A 190 -3.80 18.90 -12.77
C HIS A 190 -4.92 19.89 -13.06
N THR A 191 -4.63 21.17 -12.93
CA THR A 191 -5.54 22.24 -13.35
C THR A 191 -5.02 22.84 -14.64
N TYR A 192 -5.88 22.90 -15.64
CA TYR A 192 -5.66 23.56 -16.91
C TYR A 192 -6.57 24.76 -16.98
N VAL A 193 -5.98 25.95 -17.05
CA VAL A 193 -6.74 27.23 -17.04
C VAL A 193 -6.72 27.82 -18.43
N PHE A 194 -7.89 28.14 -18.95
CA PHE A 194 -8.05 28.85 -20.20
C PHE A 194 -8.58 30.25 -19.87
N PRO A 195 -7.73 31.31 -19.88
CA PRO A 195 -8.13 32.65 -19.45
C PRO A 195 -9.35 33.22 -20.20
N ASN A 196 -9.43 32.95 -21.50
CA ASN A 196 -10.55 33.39 -22.33
C ASN A 196 -11.89 32.75 -21.96
N ASP A 197 -11.89 31.60 -21.31
CA ASP A 197 -13.07 30.91 -20.79
C ASP A 197 -13.53 31.54 -19.47
N VAL A 198 -12.56 31.96 -18.63
CA VAL A 198 -12.83 32.57 -17.31
C VAL A 198 -13.36 34.00 -17.42
N ILE A 199 -12.83 34.78 -18.39
CA ILE A 199 -13.23 36.18 -18.58
C ILE A 199 -14.67 36.32 -19.12
N ARG A 200 -15.25 35.28 -19.68
CA ARG A 200 -16.61 35.25 -20.26
C ARG A 200 -17.68 34.65 -19.36
N GLN A 201 -17.34 34.30 -18.11
CA GLN A 201 -18.30 33.90 -17.10
C GLN A 201 -18.72 35.12 -16.28
#